data_fbae8d871437dd088e83c11a0a909344
#
_entry.id   fbae8d871437dd088e83c11a0a909344
#
_cell.length_a   1.000
_cell.length_b   1.000
_cell.length_c   1.000
_cell.angle_alpha   90.00
_cell.angle_beta   90.00
_cell.angle_gamma   90.00
#
_symmetry.space_group_name_H-M   'P 1'
#
loop_
_entity.id
_entity.type
_entity.pdbx_description
1 polymer ?
#
loop_
_entity_poly.entity_id
_entity_poly.type
_entity_poly.pdbx_seq_one_letter_code
_entity_poly.pdbx_strand_id
1 'polypeptide(L)'
;YYKNQTDNYRQQNYHLTASQRLSDLWNMNLTLHYTHGAGYYEDYKGGAKVKDYKLPPYIDSQGDTIAKTDLVRRKWLENDFYGAIYSANYRGERLQFSAGAAINRYDGDHFGRVMWAKQSNNLPEPDYEYYRNTGDKLDYNMYAKANYQLHPNLNGYLDMQYRGIHYTIEGSDDKAGDHVNVDKHWNFFNPKAGINFQKGGHNAFVSFSVANREPNRDNFTEAGRDERPQHETLYDYEAGYGFGNSRFHVGANLYFMDYSNQLILTGKISEIGEALTSNIKDSYRMGIELTGGVEIARWLDWSGNLTLSRNKIKNFIESIEVYDADWNFLREDHNDLG
;
A
#
# COMPACT_ATOMS: atom_id res chain seq x y z
N TYR A 1 -12.00 21.70 23.18
CA TYR A 1 -12.42 20.44 22.51
C TYR A 1 -13.56 20.73 21.53
N TYR A 2 -13.37 20.48 20.25
CA TYR A 2 -14.37 20.69 19.20
C TYR A 2 -15.32 19.47 19.14
N LYS A 3 -16.60 19.70 19.42
CA LYS A 3 -17.58 18.59 19.57
C LYS A 3 -18.06 17.99 18.24
N ASN A 4 -17.90 18.73 17.14
CA ASN A 4 -18.41 18.31 15.81
C ASN A 4 -17.31 17.71 14.93
N GLN A 5 -16.17 17.34 15.52
CA GLN A 5 -15.16 16.59 14.80
C GLN A 5 -15.76 15.30 14.26
N THR A 6 -15.72 15.11 12.96
CA THR A 6 -16.41 14.00 12.28
C THR A 6 -15.62 13.52 11.07
N ASP A 7 -15.80 12.25 10.78
CA ASP A 7 -15.44 11.61 9.52
C ASP A 7 -16.72 11.12 8.87
N ASN A 8 -16.98 11.58 7.66
CA ASN A 8 -18.19 11.28 6.90
C ASN A 8 -17.81 10.88 5.47
N TYR A 9 -17.97 9.60 5.15
CA TYR A 9 -17.68 9.07 3.82
C TYR A 9 -18.78 8.13 3.37
N ARG A 10 -19.25 8.33 2.14
CA ARG A 10 -20.25 7.47 1.50
C ARG A 10 -19.67 6.83 0.26
N GLN A 11 -19.86 5.53 0.13
CA GLN A 11 -19.40 4.75 -1.01
C GLN A 11 -20.54 3.95 -1.63
N GLN A 12 -20.59 3.92 -2.96
CA GLN A 12 -21.53 3.16 -3.75
C GLN A 12 -20.77 2.24 -4.69
N ASN A 13 -21.12 0.94 -4.69
CA ASN A 13 -20.43 -0.07 -5.48
C ASN A 13 -21.43 -0.76 -6.41
N TYR A 14 -21.07 -0.88 -7.68
CA TYR A 14 -21.85 -1.54 -8.71
C TYR A 14 -20.99 -2.60 -9.39
N HIS A 15 -21.49 -3.83 -9.47
CA HIS A 15 -20.80 -4.94 -10.10
C HIS A 15 -21.72 -5.67 -11.06
N LEU A 16 -21.24 -5.91 -12.28
CA LEU A 16 -21.91 -6.76 -13.26
C LEU A 16 -20.98 -7.92 -13.60
N THR A 17 -21.38 -9.13 -13.25
CA THR A 17 -20.58 -10.32 -13.49
C THR A 17 -21.30 -11.26 -14.45
N ALA A 18 -20.59 -11.71 -15.49
CA ALA A 18 -20.99 -12.74 -16.41
C ALA A 18 -20.05 -13.92 -16.29
N SER A 19 -20.61 -15.14 -16.14
CA SER A 19 -19.85 -16.39 -16.09
C SER A 19 -20.37 -17.32 -17.17
N GLN A 20 -19.47 -17.87 -17.99
CA GLN A 20 -19.81 -18.78 -19.08
C GLN A 20 -18.97 -20.04 -18.97
N ARG A 21 -19.64 -21.18 -18.83
CA ARG A 21 -19.01 -22.49 -19.00
C ARG A 21 -19.03 -22.85 -20.48
N LEU A 22 -17.84 -22.88 -21.09
CA LEU A 22 -17.70 -23.24 -22.51
C LEU A 22 -17.69 -24.75 -22.74
N SER A 23 -17.14 -25.50 -21.77
CA SER A 23 -17.10 -26.98 -21.78
C SER A 23 -16.92 -27.51 -20.35
N ASP A 24 -16.78 -28.80 -20.17
CA ASP A 24 -16.46 -29.40 -18.87
C ASP A 24 -15.08 -29.01 -18.36
N LEU A 25 -14.20 -28.58 -19.25
CA LEU A 25 -12.81 -28.18 -18.92
C LEU A 25 -12.60 -26.68 -18.85
N TRP A 26 -13.46 -25.88 -19.51
CA TRP A 26 -13.26 -24.42 -19.63
C TRP A 26 -14.41 -23.63 -19.04
N ASN A 27 -14.04 -22.63 -18.23
CA ASN A 27 -14.94 -21.54 -17.84
C ASN A 27 -14.30 -20.18 -18.03
N MET A 28 -15.13 -19.17 -18.28
CA MET A 28 -14.74 -17.77 -18.43
C MET A 28 -15.57 -16.89 -17.51
N ASN A 29 -14.97 -15.83 -17.02
CA ASN A 29 -15.65 -14.83 -16.20
C ASN A 29 -15.28 -13.43 -16.71
N LEU A 30 -16.26 -12.56 -16.74
CA LEU A 30 -16.09 -11.13 -16.98
C LEU A 30 -16.82 -10.37 -15.87
N THR A 31 -16.12 -9.47 -15.23
CA THR A 31 -16.71 -8.56 -14.23
C THR A 31 -16.41 -7.13 -14.63
N LEU A 32 -17.46 -6.32 -14.73
CA LEU A 32 -17.37 -4.87 -14.79
C LEU A 32 -17.69 -4.32 -13.41
N HIS A 33 -16.94 -3.33 -12.98
CA HIS A 33 -17.16 -2.69 -11.69
C HIS A 33 -17.08 -1.18 -11.79
N TYR A 34 -17.86 -0.51 -10.95
CA TYR A 34 -17.81 0.93 -10.75
C TYR A 34 -18.07 1.23 -9.28
N THR A 35 -17.22 2.06 -8.71
CA THR A 35 -17.34 2.54 -7.34
C THR A 35 -17.25 4.07 -7.36
N HIS A 36 -18.24 4.72 -6.77
CA HIS A 36 -18.21 6.16 -6.49
C HIS A 36 -18.12 6.37 -5.00
N GLY A 37 -17.18 7.21 -4.57
CA GLY A 37 -16.97 7.58 -3.18
C GLY A 37 -16.89 9.08 -3.01
N ALA A 38 -17.55 9.62 -1.98
CA ALA A 38 -17.46 11.04 -1.63
C ALA A 38 -17.61 11.23 -0.13
N GLY A 39 -16.76 12.10 0.44
CA GLY A 39 -16.82 12.41 1.85
C GLY A 39 -15.75 13.38 2.31
N TYR A 40 -15.76 13.66 3.59
CA TYR A 40 -14.82 14.58 4.23
C TYR A 40 -14.60 14.22 5.69
N TYR A 41 -13.46 14.60 6.21
CA TYR A 41 -13.32 14.77 7.63
C TYR A 41 -13.27 16.27 8.02
N GLU A 42 -13.88 16.58 9.16
CA GLU A 42 -13.91 17.94 9.71
C GLU A 42 -13.12 17.99 11.01
N ASP A 43 -12.19 18.93 11.10
CA ASP A 43 -11.39 19.14 12.30
C ASP A 43 -11.22 20.63 12.66
N TYR A 44 -10.95 20.88 13.95
CA TYR A 44 -10.60 22.18 14.47
C TYR A 44 -9.09 22.31 14.57
N LYS A 45 -8.56 23.40 14.04
CA LYS A 45 -7.13 23.77 14.13
C LYS A 45 -6.97 25.05 14.94
N GLY A 46 -6.42 24.93 16.17
CA GLY A 46 -6.08 26.06 17.01
C GLY A 46 -4.78 26.70 16.58
N GLY A 47 -4.75 28.03 16.48
CA GLY A 47 -3.55 28.78 16.14
C GLY A 47 -2.97 28.50 14.74
N ALA A 48 -3.82 28.14 13.79
CA ALA A 48 -3.44 27.86 12.42
C ALA A 48 -2.88 29.10 11.73
N LYS A 49 -1.81 28.94 10.94
CA LYS A 49 -1.23 30.05 10.16
C LYS A 49 -2.16 30.42 9.02
N VAL A 50 -2.61 31.66 8.97
CA VAL A 50 -3.55 32.19 7.95
C VAL A 50 -3.06 31.91 6.53
N LYS A 51 -1.76 32.06 6.28
CA LYS A 51 -1.13 31.84 4.97
C LYS A 51 -1.24 30.39 4.48
N ASP A 52 -1.24 29.39 5.38
CA ASP A 52 -1.28 27.98 5.02
C ASP A 52 -2.66 27.60 4.43
N TYR A 53 -3.67 28.39 4.75
CA TYR A 53 -5.04 28.26 4.23
C TYR A 53 -5.36 29.31 3.14
N LYS A 54 -4.34 30.03 2.63
CA LYS A 54 -4.49 31.07 1.60
C LYS A 54 -5.57 32.10 1.94
N LEU A 55 -5.84 32.31 3.23
CA LEU A 55 -6.80 33.29 3.69
C LEU A 55 -6.22 34.70 3.59
N PRO A 56 -7.07 35.72 3.31
CA PRO A 56 -6.63 37.12 3.36
C PRO A 56 -6.12 37.47 4.75
N PRO A 57 -5.05 38.29 4.85
CA PRO A 57 -4.56 38.76 6.13
C PRO A 57 -5.67 39.51 6.89
N TYR A 58 -5.84 39.20 8.17
CA TYR A 58 -6.73 39.95 9.06
C TYR A 58 -5.96 41.07 9.73
N ILE A 59 -6.48 42.28 9.65
CA ILE A 59 -5.93 43.44 10.34
C ILE A 59 -6.87 43.78 11.50
N ASP A 60 -6.35 43.75 12.71
CA ASP A 60 -7.13 44.07 13.91
C ASP A 60 -7.43 45.58 14.07
N SER A 61 -8.17 45.95 15.11
CA SER A 61 -8.54 47.32 15.39
C SER A 61 -7.37 48.23 15.78
N GLN A 62 -6.19 47.65 16.05
CA GLN A 62 -4.96 48.36 16.37
C GLN A 62 -4.03 48.56 15.14
N GLY A 63 -4.42 47.95 14.02
CA GLY A 63 -3.65 47.98 12.76
C GLY A 63 -2.63 46.84 12.65
N ASP A 64 -2.64 45.89 13.56
CA ASP A 64 -1.73 44.75 13.55
C ASP A 64 -2.22 43.62 12.65
N THR A 65 -1.31 43.03 11.90
CA THR A 65 -1.61 41.90 11.03
C THR A 65 -1.62 40.60 11.83
N ILE A 66 -2.77 39.92 11.87
CA ILE A 66 -2.96 38.64 12.54
C ILE A 66 -2.50 37.51 11.61
N ALA A 67 -1.41 36.84 12.00
CA ALA A 67 -0.79 35.75 11.23
C ALA A 67 -1.33 34.36 11.58
N LYS A 68 -2.05 34.21 12.69
CA LYS A 68 -2.59 32.94 13.18
C LYS A 68 -4.04 33.12 13.62
N THR A 69 -4.89 32.12 13.34
CA THR A 69 -6.28 32.10 13.76
C THR A 69 -6.72 30.66 14.11
N ASP A 70 -7.79 30.57 14.91
CA ASP A 70 -8.47 29.30 15.09
C ASP A 70 -9.43 29.10 13.91
N LEU A 71 -9.50 27.90 13.37
CA LEU A 71 -10.39 27.61 12.25
C LEU A 71 -10.96 26.18 12.31
N VAL A 72 -12.05 25.97 11.57
CA VAL A 72 -12.62 24.67 11.26
C VAL A 72 -12.45 24.43 9.77
N ARG A 73 -11.87 23.28 9.43
CA ARG A 73 -11.67 22.88 8.03
C ARG A 73 -12.33 21.54 7.73
N ARG A 74 -12.66 21.34 6.47
CA ARG A 74 -12.98 20.03 5.91
C ARG A 74 -11.95 19.66 4.86
N LYS A 75 -11.44 18.43 4.94
CA LYS A 75 -10.68 17.84 3.84
C LYS A 75 -11.55 16.80 3.18
N TRP A 76 -11.77 16.97 1.90
CA TRP A 76 -12.66 16.19 1.06
C TRP A 76 -11.87 15.20 0.22
N LEU A 77 -12.48 14.04 0.01
CA LEU A 77 -12.15 13.07 -1.02
C LEU A 77 -13.39 12.77 -1.82
N GLU A 78 -13.31 12.96 -3.14
CA GLU A 78 -14.34 12.55 -4.10
C GLU A 78 -13.66 11.72 -5.18
N ASN A 79 -14.13 10.49 -5.41
CA ASN A 79 -13.42 9.59 -6.30
C ASN A 79 -14.34 8.61 -7.04
N ASP A 80 -13.89 8.26 -8.24
CA ASP A 80 -14.46 7.24 -9.09
C ASP A 80 -13.41 6.16 -9.36
N PHE A 81 -13.80 4.89 -9.17
CA PHE A 81 -12.97 3.73 -9.48
C PHE A 81 -13.76 2.75 -10.33
N TYR A 82 -13.28 2.48 -11.53
CA TYR A 82 -13.98 1.62 -12.47
C TYR A 82 -13.03 0.77 -13.31
N GLY A 83 -13.56 -0.35 -13.81
CA GLY A 83 -12.75 -1.22 -14.62
C GLY A 83 -13.45 -2.50 -15.07
N ALA A 84 -12.64 -3.35 -15.69
CA ALA A 84 -13.03 -4.64 -16.18
C ALA A 84 -12.00 -5.70 -15.79
N ILE A 85 -12.47 -6.88 -15.41
CA ILE A 85 -11.65 -8.03 -15.03
C ILE A 85 -12.15 -9.22 -15.86
N TYR A 86 -11.23 -9.86 -16.57
CA TYR A 86 -11.50 -11.06 -17.36
C TYR A 86 -10.63 -12.22 -16.91
N SER A 87 -11.18 -13.42 -16.86
CA SER A 87 -10.41 -14.64 -16.64
C SER A 87 -10.97 -15.83 -17.43
N ALA A 88 -10.05 -16.66 -17.90
CA ALA A 88 -10.32 -17.95 -18.50
C ALA A 88 -9.59 -19.04 -17.72
N ASN A 89 -10.29 -20.10 -17.36
CA ASN A 89 -9.76 -21.16 -16.53
C ASN A 89 -9.99 -22.50 -17.21
N TYR A 90 -8.92 -23.29 -17.28
CA TYR A 90 -8.90 -24.66 -17.78
C TYR A 90 -8.60 -25.62 -16.64
N ARG A 91 -9.37 -26.71 -16.55
CA ARG A 91 -9.20 -27.77 -15.55
C ARG A 91 -9.18 -29.13 -16.23
N GLY A 92 -7.98 -29.56 -16.65
CA GLY A 92 -7.72 -30.91 -17.13
C GLY A 92 -7.23 -31.85 -16.03
N GLU A 93 -6.98 -33.10 -16.37
CA GLU A 93 -6.51 -34.12 -15.40
C GLU A 93 -5.14 -33.79 -14.80
N ARG A 94 -4.20 -33.35 -15.63
CA ARG A 94 -2.81 -33.04 -15.22
C ARG A 94 -2.46 -31.56 -15.28
N LEU A 95 -3.25 -30.77 -16.00
CA LEU A 95 -3.02 -29.35 -16.19
C LEU A 95 -4.19 -28.54 -15.64
N GLN A 96 -3.89 -27.62 -14.76
CA GLN A 96 -4.78 -26.51 -14.41
C GLN A 96 -4.13 -25.24 -14.93
N PHE A 97 -4.85 -24.51 -15.77
CA PHE A 97 -4.36 -23.28 -16.36
C PHE A 97 -5.38 -22.17 -16.15
N SER A 98 -4.89 -20.97 -15.80
CA SER A 98 -5.69 -19.76 -15.69
C SER A 98 -4.95 -18.63 -16.38
N ALA A 99 -5.66 -17.89 -17.22
CA ALA A 99 -5.16 -16.63 -17.77
C ALA A 99 -6.21 -15.55 -17.59
N GLY A 100 -5.77 -14.32 -17.38
CA GLY A 100 -6.68 -13.22 -17.20
C GLY A 100 -6.02 -11.87 -17.42
N ALA A 101 -6.86 -10.86 -17.48
CA ALA A 101 -6.45 -9.46 -17.58
C ALA A 101 -7.40 -8.59 -16.76
N ALA A 102 -6.89 -7.50 -16.25
CA ALA A 102 -7.67 -6.44 -15.65
C ALA A 102 -7.19 -5.08 -16.14
N ILE A 103 -8.14 -4.15 -16.27
CA ILE A 103 -7.88 -2.73 -16.49
C ILE A 103 -8.76 -1.94 -15.54
N ASN A 104 -8.14 -1.04 -14.78
CA ASN A 104 -8.82 -0.24 -13.78
C ASN A 104 -8.37 1.21 -13.90
N ARG A 105 -9.28 2.14 -13.69
CA ARG A 105 -8.96 3.56 -13.56
C ARG A 105 -9.53 4.10 -12.27
N TYR A 106 -8.72 4.83 -11.57
CA TYR A 106 -9.07 5.64 -10.42
C TYR A 106 -8.89 7.09 -10.79
N ASP A 107 -9.92 7.90 -10.53
CA ASP A 107 -9.93 9.35 -10.65
C ASP A 107 -10.40 9.91 -9.31
N GLY A 108 -9.63 10.76 -8.66
CA GLY A 108 -9.93 11.23 -7.32
C GLY A 108 -9.48 12.65 -7.05
N ASP A 109 -10.42 13.47 -6.64
CA ASP A 109 -10.23 14.83 -6.19
C ASP A 109 -10.01 14.89 -4.68
N HIS A 110 -8.91 15.51 -4.28
CA HIS A 110 -8.58 15.85 -2.91
C HIS A 110 -8.60 17.37 -2.74
N PHE A 111 -9.47 17.90 -1.90
CA PHE A 111 -9.57 19.35 -1.71
C PHE A 111 -9.95 19.71 -0.27
N GLY A 112 -9.52 20.91 0.14
CA GLY A 112 -9.78 21.41 1.49
C GLY A 112 -10.58 22.69 1.48
N ARG A 113 -11.58 22.77 2.39
CA ARG A 113 -12.42 23.95 2.59
C ARG A 113 -12.30 24.47 4.02
N VAL A 114 -12.20 25.79 4.16
CA VAL A 114 -12.28 26.45 5.46
C VAL A 114 -13.74 26.77 5.74
N MET A 115 -14.31 26.09 6.74
CA MET A 115 -15.73 26.24 7.13
C MET A 115 -15.97 27.42 8.05
N TRP A 116 -14.98 27.76 8.87
CA TRP A 116 -15.03 28.85 9.83
C TRP A 116 -13.63 29.28 10.24
N ALA A 117 -13.44 30.57 10.48
CA ALA A 117 -12.23 31.12 11.09
C ALA A 117 -12.61 32.19 12.10
N LYS A 118 -11.95 32.20 13.27
CA LYS A 118 -12.23 33.11 14.38
C LYS A 118 -11.91 34.57 14.02
N GLN A 119 -10.82 34.77 13.32
CA GLN A 119 -10.36 36.09 12.88
C GLN A 119 -10.24 36.05 11.36
N SER A 120 -11.23 36.59 10.68
CA SER A 120 -11.25 36.72 9.23
C SER A 120 -12.04 37.95 8.82
N ASN A 121 -11.58 38.66 7.80
CA ASN A 121 -12.32 39.76 7.15
C ASN A 121 -13.37 39.26 6.15
N ASN A 122 -14.17 38.29 6.51
CA ASN A 122 -15.02 37.42 5.72
C ASN A 122 -14.20 36.29 5.03
N LEU A 123 -14.65 35.05 5.20
CA LEU A 123 -14.23 34.00 4.29
C LEU A 123 -14.64 34.42 2.87
N PRO A 124 -13.76 34.27 1.88
CA PRO A 124 -14.02 34.81 0.52
C PRO A 124 -15.34 34.31 -0.05
N GLU A 125 -15.73 33.06 0.25
CA GLU A 125 -17.02 32.43 -0.09
C GLU A 125 -17.28 31.24 0.84
N PRO A 126 -18.56 30.79 1.00
CA PRO A 126 -18.90 29.63 1.85
C PRO A 126 -18.19 28.34 1.45
N ASP A 127 -17.78 28.25 0.19
CA ASP A 127 -17.12 27.06 -0.41
C ASP A 127 -15.65 27.32 -0.75
N TYR A 128 -14.99 28.26 -0.08
CA TYR A 128 -13.61 28.61 -0.36
C TYR A 128 -12.67 27.43 -0.19
N GLU A 129 -12.07 26.99 -1.31
CA GLU A 129 -11.08 25.92 -1.35
C GLU A 129 -9.65 26.50 -1.21
N TYR A 130 -8.92 26.07 -0.20
CA TYR A 130 -7.54 26.49 -0.01
C TYR A 130 -6.53 25.58 -0.72
N TYR A 131 -6.92 24.36 -1.09
CA TYR A 131 -6.18 23.49 -1.99
C TYR A 131 -7.10 22.57 -2.77
N ARG A 132 -6.64 22.13 -3.94
CA ARG A 132 -7.22 21.04 -4.73
C ARG A 132 -6.12 20.37 -5.54
N ASN A 133 -6.14 19.05 -5.55
CA ASN A 133 -5.38 18.27 -6.50
C ASN A 133 -6.19 17.03 -6.93
N THR A 134 -5.91 16.59 -8.13
CA THR A 134 -6.53 15.42 -8.73
C THR A 134 -5.50 14.33 -8.91
N GLY A 135 -5.81 13.11 -8.48
CA GLY A 135 -5.04 11.91 -8.73
C GLY A 135 -5.73 11.02 -9.75
N ASP A 136 -5.08 10.76 -10.87
CA ASP A 136 -5.54 9.81 -11.89
C ASP A 136 -4.58 8.61 -11.94
N LYS A 137 -5.12 7.40 -11.86
CA LYS A 137 -4.31 6.18 -11.92
C LYS A 137 -4.95 5.17 -12.84
N LEU A 138 -4.28 4.90 -13.96
CA LEU A 138 -4.58 3.76 -14.82
C LEU A 138 -3.71 2.58 -14.42
N ASP A 139 -4.33 1.45 -14.10
CA ASP A 139 -3.67 0.20 -13.72
C ASP A 139 -4.20 -0.93 -14.63
N TYR A 140 -3.31 -1.59 -15.34
CA TYR A 140 -3.67 -2.76 -16.13
C TYR A 140 -2.69 -3.90 -15.87
N ASN A 141 -3.23 -5.09 -15.87
CA ASN A 141 -2.41 -6.27 -15.69
C ASN A 141 -2.90 -7.45 -16.55
N MET A 142 -1.98 -8.33 -16.85
CA MET A 142 -2.22 -9.61 -17.50
C MET A 142 -1.48 -10.68 -16.75
N TYR A 143 -2.08 -11.85 -16.59
CA TYR A 143 -1.43 -12.99 -15.98
C TYR A 143 -1.72 -14.30 -16.69
N ALA A 144 -0.78 -15.22 -16.57
CA ALA A 144 -0.95 -16.61 -16.98
C ALA A 144 -0.35 -17.52 -15.91
N LYS A 145 -1.15 -18.43 -15.38
CA LYS A 145 -0.78 -19.35 -14.32
C LYS A 145 -1.05 -20.80 -14.77
N ALA A 146 -0.06 -21.65 -14.61
CA ALA A 146 -0.16 -23.07 -14.89
C ALA A 146 0.28 -23.90 -13.67
N ASN A 147 -0.49 -24.89 -13.29
CA ASN A 147 -0.09 -25.96 -12.40
C ASN A 147 -0.12 -27.26 -13.22
N TYR A 148 1.02 -27.96 -13.25
CA TYR A 148 1.16 -29.18 -14.03
C TYR A 148 1.66 -30.33 -13.18
N GLN A 149 0.96 -31.46 -13.23
CA GLN A 149 1.35 -32.68 -12.58
C GLN A 149 2.45 -33.39 -13.42
N LEU A 150 3.70 -33.11 -13.06
CA LEU A 150 4.88 -33.71 -13.70
C LEU A 150 4.95 -35.23 -13.47
N HIS A 151 4.59 -35.66 -12.26
CA HIS A 151 4.54 -37.04 -11.80
C HIS A 151 3.43 -37.16 -10.75
N PRO A 152 2.85 -38.35 -10.46
CA PRO A 152 1.81 -38.51 -9.42
C PRO A 152 2.16 -37.86 -8.07
N ASN A 153 3.42 -37.72 -7.73
CA ASN A 153 3.90 -37.15 -6.50
C ASN A 153 4.62 -35.79 -6.68
N LEU A 154 4.65 -35.24 -7.90
CA LEU A 154 5.43 -34.04 -8.21
C LEU A 154 4.60 -33.09 -9.07
N ASN A 155 4.38 -31.87 -8.57
CA ASN A 155 3.69 -30.80 -9.26
C ASN A 155 4.63 -29.62 -9.45
N GLY A 156 4.61 -29.05 -10.65
CA GLY A 156 5.26 -27.78 -10.93
C GLY A 156 4.21 -26.69 -11.14
N TYR A 157 4.53 -25.47 -10.74
CA TYR A 157 3.72 -24.30 -11.09
C TYR A 157 4.58 -23.19 -11.67
N LEU A 158 3.94 -22.43 -12.55
CA LEU A 158 4.47 -21.22 -13.13
C LEU A 158 3.35 -20.19 -13.14
N ASP A 159 3.64 -18.98 -12.65
CA ASP A 159 2.74 -17.84 -12.67
C ASP A 159 3.53 -16.65 -13.20
N MET A 160 3.05 -16.02 -14.25
CA MET A 160 3.64 -14.83 -14.86
C MET A 160 2.62 -13.73 -14.88
N GLN A 161 2.96 -12.60 -14.29
CA GLN A 161 2.15 -11.40 -14.30
C GLN A 161 2.94 -10.24 -14.88
N TYR A 162 2.32 -9.51 -15.78
CA TYR A 162 2.75 -8.19 -16.21
C TYR A 162 1.74 -7.16 -15.72
N ARG A 163 2.22 -6.06 -15.12
CA ARG A 163 1.40 -4.95 -14.63
C ARG A 163 1.97 -3.64 -15.10
N GLY A 164 1.17 -2.83 -15.78
CA GLY A 164 1.49 -1.47 -16.18
C GLY A 164 0.67 -0.47 -15.37
N ILE A 165 1.30 0.59 -14.93
CA ILE A 165 0.68 1.65 -14.14
C ILE A 165 1.08 2.99 -14.74
N HIS A 166 0.10 3.86 -14.95
CA HIS A 166 0.30 5.28 -15.17
C HIS A 166 -0.40 6.04 -14.04
N TYR A 167 0.35 6.86 -13.33
CA TYR A 167 -0.16 7.61 -12.18
C TYR A 167 0.24 9.06 -12.27
N THR A 168 -0.74 9.94 -12.25
CA THR A 168 -0.57 11.39 -12.21
C THR A 168 -1.21 11.98 -10.96
N ILE A 169 -0.57 13.00 -10.37
CA ILE A 169 -1.14 13.86 -9.35
C ILE A 169 -0.85 15.29 -9.79
N GLU A 170 -1.87 16.10 -9.95
CA GLU A 170 -1.72 17.48 -10.39
C GLU A 170 -2.58 18.42 -9.56
N GLY A 171 -2.00 19.59 -9.18
CA GLY A 171 -2.70 20.63 -8.46
C GLY A 171 -1.92 21.21 -7.30
N SER A 172 -2.60 21.67 -6.27
CA SER A 172 -1.99 22.21 -5.05
C SER A 172 -2.26 21.29 -3.85
N ASP A 173 -1.26 21.15 -2.99
CA ASP A 173 -1.41 20.45 -1.71
C ASP A 173 -1.84 21.41 -0.59
N ASP A 174 -2.20 20.84 0.56
CA ASP A 174 -2.65 21.59 1.73
C ASP A 174 -1.56 22.44 2.43
N LYS A 175 -0.31 22.20 2.07
CA LYS A 175 0.80 23.07 2.49
C LYS A 175 0.86 24.32 1.59
N ALA A 176 0.87 25.50 2.20
CA ALA A 176 0.84 26.76 1.49
C ALA A 176 1.89 26.86 0.38
N GLY A 177 1.42 26.96 -0.85
CA GLY A 177 2.26 27.18 -2.03
C GLY A 177 2.91 25.92 -2.62
N ASP A 178 2.62 24.74 -2.12
CA ASP A 178 3.17 23.51 -2.66
C ASP A 178 2.32 23.03 -3.85
N HIS A 179 2.91 23.13 -5.04
CA HIS A 179 2.40 22.49 -6.25
C HIS A 179 2.85 21.03 -6.25
N VAL A 180 1.89 20.12 -6.38
CA VAL A 180 2.15 18.70 -6.62
C VAL A 180 1.99 18.47 -8.12
N ASN A 181 3.04 17.94 -8.73
CA ASN A 181 3.02 17.50 -10.12
C ASN A 181 3.80 16.19 -10.20
N VAL A 182 3.07 15.10 -10.29
CA VAL A 182 3.58 13.73 -10.41
C VAL A 182 3.07 13.15 -11.72
N ASP A 183 4.00 12.62 -12.50
CA ASP A 183 3.69 11.83 -13.70
C ASP A 183 4.65 10.64 -13.69
N LYS A 184 4.13 9.45 -13.44
CA LYS A 184 4.90 8.23 -13.26
C LYS A 184 4.32 7.08 -14.05
N HIS A 185 5.23 6.34 -14.68
CA HIS A 185 4.95 5.10 -15.37
C HIS A 185 5.78 3.96 -14.77
N TRP A 186 5.13 2.85 -14.47
CA TRP A 186 5.79 1.63 -14.06
C TRP A 186 5.34 0.46 -14.92
N ASN A 187 6.30 -0.41 -15.20
CA ASN A 187 6.06 -1.68 -15.89
C ASN A 187 6.69 -2.77 -15.06
N PHE A 188 5.90 -3.61 -14.48
CA PHE A 188 6.32 -4.66 -13.57
C PHE A 188 6.13 -6.02 -14.19
N PHE A 189 7.14 -6.87 -14.05
CA PHE A 189 7.03 -8.28 -14.35
C PHE A 189 7.23 -9.06 -13.05
N ASN A 190 6.22 -9.82 -12.64
CA ASN A 190 6.12 -10.53 -11.38
C ASN A 190 6.01 -12.05 -11.64
N PRO A 191 7.11 -12.74 -11.99
CA PRO A 191 7.10 -14.18 -12.17
C PRO A 191 7.10 -14.90 -10.82
N LYS A 192 6.44 -16.07 -10.78
CA LYS A 192 6.55 -17.04 -9.70
C LYS A 192 6.69 -18.43 -10.29
N ALA A 193 7.58 -19.24 -9.75
CA ALA A 193 7.77 -20.61 -10.15
C ALA A 193 8.08 -21.49 -8.93
N GLY A 194 7.68 -22.73 -8.97
CA GLY A 194 8.03 -23.67 -7.91
C GLY A 194 7.67 -25.10 -8.25
N ILE A 195 8.21 -25.98 -7.44
CA ILE A 195 7.99 -27.43 -7.51
C ILE A 195 7.56 -27.89 -6.13
N ASN A 196 6.53 -28.73 -6.09
CA ASN A 196 6.03 -29.38 -4.88
C ASN A 196 6.06 -30.89 -5.04
N PHE A 197 6.63 -31.56 -4.06
CA PHE A 197 6.65 -33.02 -3.94
C PHE A 197 5.79 -33.47 -2.77
N GLN A 198 4.94 -34.49 -2.98
CA GLN A 198 4.09 -35.07 -1.94
C GLN A 198 4.00 -36.56 -2.07
N LYS A 199 4.45 -37.33 -1.05
CA LYS A 199 4.36 -38.79 -1.02
C LYS A 199 4.45 -39.33 0.40
N GLY A 200 3.53 -40.23 0.80
CA GLY A 200 3.64 -40.99 2.04
C GLY A 200 3.78 -40.13 3.32
N GLY A 201 3.03 -39.02 3.41
CA GLY A 201 3.11 -38.09 4.51
C GLY A 201 4.24 -37.05 4.39
N HIS A 202 5.17 -37.21 3.46
CA HIS A 202 6.21 -36.25 3.14
C HIS A 202 5.68 -35.20 2.16
N ASN A 203 6.05 -33.97 2.42
CA ASN A 203 5.83 -32.86 1.51
C ASN A 203 7.12 -32.02 1.45
N ALA A 204 7.50 -31.58 0.27
CA ALA A 204 8.65 -30.69 0.10
C ALA A 204 8.36 -29.71 -1.05
N PHE A 205 8.83 -28.48 -0.93
CA PHE A 205 8.70 -27.52 -2.00
C PHE A 205 9.94 -26.62 -2.10
N VAL A 206 10.11 -26.08 -3.30
CA VAL A 206 11.01 -24.96 -3.58
C VAL A 206 10.26 -23.96 -4.43
N SER A 207 10.35 -22.70 -4.11
CA SER A 207 9.73 -21.62 -4.86
C SER A 207 10.63 -20.40 -5.00
N PHE A 208 10.37 -19.66 -6.08
CA PHE A 208 10.95 -18.35 -6.35
C PHE A 208 9.85 -17.42 -6.82
N SER A 209 9.86 -16.19 -6.33
CA SER A 209 8.94 -15.15 -6.79
C SER A 209 9.60 -13.78 -6.86
N VAL A 210 9.09 -12.94 -7.77
CA VAL A 210 9.39 -11.51 -7.84
C VAL A 210 8.09 -10.74 -7.61
N ALA A 211 8.14 -9.73 -6.75
CA ALA A 211 7.06 -8.82 -6.51
C ALA A 211 7.53 -7.37 -6.59
N ASN A 212 6.76 -6.53 -7.26
CA ASN A 212 7.02 -5.10 -7.36
C ASN A 212 5.86 -4.32 -6.76
N ARG A 213 6.18 -3.19 -6.11
CA ARG A 213 5.20 -2.28 -5.53
C ARG A 213 5.57 -0.83 -5.83
N GLU A 214 4.63 -0.08 -6.38
CA GLU A 214 4.74 1.37 -6.56
C GLU A 214 4.58 2.10 -5.22
N PRO A 215 5.15 3.32 -5.06
CA PRO A 215 4.83 4.21 -3.95
C PRO A 215 3.34 4.58 -3.94
N ASN A 216 2.79 4.81 -2.74
CA ASN A 216 1.45 5.35 -2.59
C ASN A 216 1.43 6.87 -2.78
N ARG A 217 0.22 7.48 -2.71
CA ARG A 217 0.03 8.93 -2.86
C ARG A 217 0.85 9.72 -1.83
N ASP A 218 0.82 9.31 -0.57
CA ASP A 218 1.44 10.05 0.53
C ASP A 218 2.98 10.10 0.41
N ASN A 219 3.57 9.07 -0.23
CA ASN A 219 4.99 9.11 -0.56
C ASN A 219 5.36 10.27 -1.49
N PHE A 220 4.43 10.76 -2.30
CA PHE A 220 4.66 11.89 -3.22
C PHE A 220 4.25 13.23 -2.63
N THR A 221 3.18 13.27 -1.84
CA THR A 221 2.61 14.52 -1.32
C THR A 221 3.23 14.94 0.02
N GLU A 222 3.68 13.99 0.83
CA GLU A 222 4.24 14.23 2.15
C GLU A 222 5.75 13.94 2.25
N ALA A 223 6.35 13.37 1.19
CA ALA A 223 7.80 13.23 1.10
C ALA A 223 8.48 14.61 1.12
N GLY A 224 9.68 14.67 1.67
CA GLY A 224 10.50 15.88 1.60
C GLY A 224 10.73 16.31 0.14
N ARG A 225 10.92 17.61 -0.12
CA ARG A 225 11.08 18.17 -1.48
C ARG A 225 12.17 17.50 -2.32
N ASP A 226 13.16 16.91 -1.64
CA ASP A 226 14.30 16.24 -2.28
C ASP A 226 14.12 14.72 -2.42
N GLU A 227 13.09 14.14 -1.82
CA GLU A 227 12.83 12.71 -1.89
C GLU A 227 11.98 12.38 -3.13
N ARG A 228 12.54 11.55 -4.01
CA ARG A 228 11.83 11.00 -5.18
C ARG A 228 11.51 9.53 -4.90
N PRO A 229 10.31 9.20 -4.43
CA PRO A 229 9.97 7.83 -4.11
C PRO A 229 10.06 6.94 -5.34
N GLN A 230 10.66 5.76 -5.16
CA GLN A 230 10.86 4.75 -6.18
C GLN A 230 10.05 3.50 -5.84
N HIS A 231 9.80 2.66 -6.84
CA HIS A 231 9.15 1.38 -6.61
C HIS A 231 10.08 0.43 -5.84
N GLU A 232 9.46 -0.41 -5.03
CA GLU A 232 10.12 -1.51 -4.32
C GLU A 232 10.09 -2.77 -5.18
N THR A 233 11.18 -3.54 -5.16
CA THR A 233 11.25 -4.88 -5.75
C THR A 233 11.68 -5.88 -4.69
N LEU A 234 10.96 -6.99 -4.61
CA LEU A 234 11.26 -8.14 -3.76
C LEU A 234 11.60 -9.35 -4.62
N TYR A 235 12.72 -9.98 -4.31
CA TYR A 235 13.08 -11.34 -4.77
C TYR A 235 12.93 -12.28 -3.57
N ASP A 236 12.04 -13.26 -3.70
CA ASP A 236 11.69 -14.17 -2.62
C ASP A 236 12.01 -15.61 -3.00
N TYR A 237 12.81 -16.26 -2.17
CA TYR A 237 13.26 -17.63 -2.31
C TYR A 237 12.80 -18.42 -1.10
N GLU A 238 12.05 -19.49 -1.32
CA GLU A 238 11.59 -20.35 -0.24
C GLU A 238 11.87 -21.82 -0.53
N ALA A 239 12.16 -22.57 0.52
CA ALA A 239 12.25 -24.01 0.49
C ALA A 239 11.69 -24.61 1.77
N GLY A 240 10.78 -25.55 1.64
CA GLY A 240 10.14 -26.16 2.78
C GLY A 240 10.12 -27.69 2.72
N TYR A 241 10.11 -28.29 3.88
CA TYR A 241 9.90 -29.72 4.05
C TYR A 241 8.99 -29.99 5.23
N GLY A 242 8.06 -30.90 5.06
CA GLY A 242 7.17 -31.37 6.10
C GLY A 242 7.00 -32.87 6.06
N PHE A 243 6.78 -33.43 7.23
CA PHE A 243 6.34 -34.81 7.39
C PHE A 243 5.18 -34.88 8.35
N GLY A 244 4.15 -35.64 8.00
CA GLY A 244 3.01 -35.85 8.87
C GLY A 244 2.42 -37.25 8.72
N ASN A 245 1.91 -37.76 9.82
CA ASN A 245 1.13 -38.99 9.89
C ASN A 245 -0.10 -38.77 10.79
N SER A 246 -0.82 -39.85 11.15
CA SER A 246 -2.03 -39.76 12.00
C SER A 246 -1.76 -39.26 13.43
N ARG A 247 -0.52 -39.27 13.90
CA ARG A 247 -0.17 -38.91 15.29
C ARG A 247 0.67 -37.67 15.43
N PHE A 248 1.50 -37.34 14.45
CA PHE A 248 2.34 -36.16 14.54
C PHE A 248 2.63 -35.55 13.17
N HIS A 249 2.96 -34.27 13.19
CA HIS A 249 3.50 -33.54 12.03
C HIS A 249 4.67 -32.68 12.48
N VAL A 250 5.63 -32.52 11.57
CA VAL A 250 6.77 -31.59 11.71
C VAL A 250 6.99 -30.91 10.38
N GLY A 251 7.45 -29.68 10.42
CA GLY A 251 7.75 -28.89 9.23
C GLY A 251 8.86 -27.90 9.47
N ALA A 252 9.60 -27.61 8.42
CA ALA A 252 10.58 -26.53 8.37
C ALA A 252 10.43 -25.77 7.07
N ASN A 253 10.42 -24.45 7.14
CA ASN A 253 10.46 -23.54 6.00
C ASN A 253 11.68 -22.63 6.13
N LEU A 254 12.47 -22.52 5.06
CA LEU A 254 13.57 -21.59 4.89
C LEU A 254 13.11 -20.51 3.93
N TYR A 255 13.37 -19.26 4.26
CA TYR A 255 13.09 -18.14 3.36
C TYR A 255 14.27 -17.17 3.29
N PHE A 256 14.43 -16.59 2.12
CA PHE A 256 15.34 -15.48 1.87
C PHE A 256 14.66 -14.46 0.95
N MET A 257 14.39 -13.29 1.51
CA MET A 257 13.74 -12.15 0.86
C MET A 257 14.77 -11.05 0.66
N ASP A 258 15.12 -10.76 -0.59
CA ASP A 258 16.05 -9.69 -0.96
C ASP A 258 15.26 -8.51 -1.54
N TYR A 259 15.44 -7.33 -0.97
CA TYR A 259 14.70 -6.13 -1.33
C TYR A 259 15.61 -5.10 -1.98
N SER A 260 15.13 -4.53 -3.07
CA SER A 260 15.69 -3.32 -3.68
C SER A 260 14.72 -2.17 -3.51
N ASN A 261 15.21 -1.01 -3.06
CA ASN A 261 14.43 0.19 -2.80
C ASN A 261 13.21 -0.05 -1.88
N GLN A 262 13.38 -0.85 -0.83
CA GLN A 262 12.30 -1.18 0.08
C GLN A 262 11.69 0.10 0.68
N LEU A 263 10.35 0.21 0.65
CA LEU A 263 9.61 1.27 1.31
C LEU A 263 9.42 0.90 2.79
N ILE A 264 10.20 1.53 3.66
CA ILE A 264 10.16 1.31 5.11
C ILE A 264 9.52 2.50 5.83
N LEU A 265 8.98 2.23 7.03
CA LEU A 265 8.44 3.25 7.91
C LEU A 265 9.56 4.17 8.41
N THR A 266 9.37 5.49 8.25
CA THR A 266 10.32 6.52 8.71
C THR A 266 10.18 6.86 10.19
N GLY A 267 9.14 6.36 10.87
CA GLY A 267 8.73 6.82 12.19
C GLY A 267 7.90 8.11 12.17
N LYS A 268 7.80 8.78 11.03
CA LYS A 268 6.92 9.95 10.83
C LYS A 268 5.50 9.48 10.51
N ILE A 269 4.54 10.33 10.83
CA ILE A 269 3.12 10.11 10.51
C ILE A 269 2.60 11.25 9.64
N SER A 270 1.68 10.93 8.76
CA SER A 270 0.94 11.89 7.94
C SER A 270 0.01 12.75 8.80
N GLU A 271 -0.59 13.79 8.23
CA GLU A 271 -1.59 14.60 8.92
C GLU A 271 -2.84 13.84 9.36
N ILE A 272 -3.15 12.73 8.69
CA ILE A 272 -4.27 11.84 9.02
C ILE A 272 -3.86 10.66 9.92
N GLY A 273 -2.59 10.63 10.37
CA GLY A 273 -2.07 9.61 11.27
C GLY A 273 -1.57 8.34 10.58
N GLU A 274 -1.47 8.31 9.25
CA GLU A 274 -0.86 7.20 8.53
C GLU A 274 0.67 7.26 8.62
N ALA A 275 1.31 6.10 8.68
CA ALA A 275 2.75 6.02 8.78
C ALA A 275 3.41 6.28 7.42
N LEU A 276 4.32 7.26 7.37
CA LEU A 276 5.07 7.60 6.17
C LEU A 276 6.20 6.61 5.93
N THR A 277 6.46 6.33 4.66
CA THR A 277 7.55 5.44 4.24
C THR A 277 8.55 6.19 3.35
N SER A 278 9.82 5.78 3.43
CA SER A 278 10.86 6.18 2.48
C SER A 278 11.60 4.97 1.93
N ASN A 279 12.28 5.14 0.79
CA ASN A 279 13.04 4.06 0.20
C ASN A 279 14.37 3.86 0.90
N ILE A 280 14.71 2.60 1.17
CA ILE A 280 16.06 2.15 1.49
C ILE A 280 16.58 1.28 0.34
N LYS A 281 17.83 1.52 -0.05
CA LYS A 281 18.39 0.93 -1.27
C LYS A 281 18.42 -0.59 -1.23
N ASP A 282 18.95 -1.17 -0.17
CA ASP A 282 19.18 -2.60 -0.06
C ASP A 282 18.83 -3.10 1.35
N SER A 283 18.02 -4.12 1.43
CA SER A 283 17.70 -4.82 2.68
C SER A 283 17.38 -6.29 2.41
N TYR A 284 17.43 -7.11 3.45
CA TYR A 284 17.01 -8.49 3.34
C TYR A 284 16.34 -9.00 4.61
N ARG A 285 15.52 -10.03 4.44
CA ARG A 285 14.97 -10.84 5.51
C ARG A 285 15.26 -12.30 5.23
N MET A 286 15.75 -13.03 6.21
CA MET A 286 15.98 -14.46 6.09
C MET A 286 15.64 -15.17 7.39
N GLY A 287 15.24 -16.41 7.29
CA GLY A 287 14.93 -17.17 8.50
C GLY A 287 14.57 -18.61 8.25
N ILE A 288 14.33 -19.28 9.36
CA ILE A 288 13.78 -20.62 9.43
C ILE A 288 12.54 -20.59 10.31
N GLU A 289 11.47 -21.21 9.82
CA GLU A 289 10.22 -21.42 10.55
C GLU A 289 10.06 -22.93 10.79
N LEU A 290 9.95 -23.30 12.05
CA LEU A 290 9.74 -24.69 12.47
C LEU A 290 8.33 -24.82 12.99
N THR A 291 7.65 -25.87 12.59
CA THR A 291 6.29 -26.23 13.07
C THR A 291 6.27 -27.66 13.54
N GLY A 292 5.46 -27.95 14.54
CA GLY A 292 5.29 -29.32 15.01
C GLY A 292 4.01 -29.48 15.80
N GLY A 293 3.46 -30.69 15.74
CA GLY A 293 2.32 -31.05 16.57
C GLY A 293 2.26 -32.57 16.75
N VAL A 294 1.71 -32.99 17.88
CA VAL A 294 1.57 -34.39 18.26
C VAL A 294 0.28 -34.62 19.05
N GLU A 295 -0.46 -35.67 18.68
CA GLU A 295 -1.54 -36.22 19.49
C GLU A 295 -0.93 -37.07 20.60
N ILE A 296 -0.89 -36.52 21.84
CA ILE A 296 -0.33 -37.16 23.03
C ILE A 296 -1.30 -38.23 23.51
N ALA A 297 -2.58 -37.90 23.51
CA ALA A 297 -3.67 -38.80 23.89
C ALA A 297 -4.92 -38.40 23.09
N ARG A 298 -5.94 -39.29 23.04
CA ARG A 298 -7.22 -38.99 22.34
C ARG A 298 -7.93 -37.71 22.77
N TRP A 299 -7.56 -37.18 23.92
CA TRP A 299 -8.11 -35.95 24.51
C TRP A 299 -7.10 -34.83 24.64
N LEU A 300 -5.84 -35.04 24.19
CA LEU A 300 -4.76 -34.06 24.37
C LEU A 300 -3.87 -34.00 23.13
N ASP A 301 -3.89 -32.85 22.49
CA ASP A 301 -3.00 -32.47 21.39
C ASP A 301 -2.05 -31.38 21.84
N TRP A 302 -0.83 -31.42 21.34
CA TRP A 302 0.14 -30.33 21.47
C TRP A 302 0.56 -29.86 20.09
N SER A 303 0.62 -28.54 19.88
CA SER A 303 1.18 -27.92 18.66
C SER A 303 1.99 -26.66 19.01
N GLY A 304 3.00 -26.37 18.20
CA GLY A 304 3.83 -25.21 18.39
C GLY A 304 4.56 -24.82 17.11
N ASN A 305 5.05 -23.58 17.11
CA ASN A 305 5.92 -23.05 16.08
C ASN A 305 7.07 -22.26 16.70
N LEU A 306 8.17 -22.16 15.96
CA LEU A 306 9.35 -21.38 16.31
C LEU A 306 9.89 -20.73 15.03
N THR A 307 10.05 -19.41 15.05
CA THR A 307 10.66 -18.66 13.95
C THR A 307 11.96 -18.04 14.44
N LEU A 308 13.03 -18.33 13.73
CA LEU A 308 14.33 -17.69 13.90
C LEU A 308 14.60 -16.85 12.65
N SER A 309 14.69 -15.54 12.80
CA SER A 309 14.85 -14.63 11.69
C SER A 309 15.98 -13.62 11.88
N ARG A 310 16.53 -13.18 10.75
CA ARG A 310 17.46 -12.07 10.67
C ARG A 310 16.97 -11.10 9.60
N ASN A 311 16.70 -9.86 10.02
CA ASN A 311 16.30 -8.78 9.15
C ASN A 311 17.39 -7.71 9.18
N LYS A 312 17.88 -7.28 8.03
CA LYS A 312 18.97 -6.31 7.96
C LYS A 312 18.72 -5.30 6.84
N ILE A 313 18.94 -4.03 7.18
CA ILE A 313 19.08 -2.93 6.24
C ILE A 313 20.58 -2.75 6.03
N LYS A 314 21.00 -2.62 4.78
CA LYS A 314 22.40 -2.37 4.43
C LYS A 314 22.60 -0.87 4.24
N ASN A 315 23.67 -0.32 4.81
CA ASN A 315 24.07 1.10 4.64
C ASN A 315 22.95 2.10 5.02
N PHE A 316 22.28 1.87 6.15
CA PHE A 316 21.26 2.79 6.66
C PHE A 316 21.91 3.91 7.45
N ILE A 317 21.70 5.14 7.01
CA ILE A 317 22.08 6.34 7.75
C ILE A 317 20.84 6.89 8.42
N GLU A 318 20.80 6.83 9.75
CA GLU A 318 19.75 7.45 10.54
C GLU A 318 20.08 8.94 10.73
N SER A 319 19.15 9.80 10.38
CA SER A 319 19.22 11.24 10.65
C SER A 319 18.46 11.56 11.93
N ILE A 320 19.14 12.13 12.91
CA ILE A 320 18.54 12.50 14.20
C ILE A 320 18.60 14.03 14.32
N GLU A 321 17.44 14.66 14.32
CA GLU A 321 17.32 16.08 14.60
C GLU A 321 17.49 16.33 16.10
N VAL A 322 18.46 17.19 16.46
CA VAL A 322 18.74 17.57 17.86
C VAL A 322 18.19 18.96 18.12
N TYR A 323 17.40 19.10 19.16
CA TYR A 323 16.76 20.34 19.59
C TYR A 323 17.27 20.76 20.97
N ASP A 324 17.25 22.06 21.28
CA ASP A 324 17.48 22.57 22.63
C ASP A 324 16.24 22.38 23.53
N ALA A 325 16.34 22.83 24.79
CA ALA A 325 15.24 22.76 25.76
C ALA A 325 14.01 23.61 25.35
N ASP A 326 14.19 24.59 24.49
CA ASP A 326 13.15 25.47 23.96
C ASP A 326 12.62 25.02 22.59
N TRP A 327 12.97 23.81 22.13
CA TRP A 327 12.60 23.23 20.84
C TRP A 327 13.15 23.99 19.63
N ASN A 328 14.27 24.70 19.76
CA ASN A 328 14.98 25.25 18.61
C ASN A 328 15.89 24.17 18.01
N PHE A 329 15.86 24.02 16.70
CA PHE A 329 16.75 23.09 15.99
C PHE A 329 18.22 23.49 16.21
N LEU A 330 19.04 22.54 16.65
CA LEU A 330 20.47 22.75 16.88
C LEU A 330 21.32 22.17 15.76
N ARG A 331 21.08 20.90 15.42
CA ARG A 331 21.85 20.17 14.41
C ARG A 331 21.16 18.88 14.01
N GLU A 332 21.63 18.30 12.94
CA GLU A 332 21.28 16.94 12.51
C GLU A 332 22.50 16.03 12.69
N ASP A 333 22.35 14.99 13.46
CA ASP A 333 23.37 13.94 13.64
C ASP A 333 23.07 12.77 12.71
N HIS A 334 24.11 12.17 12.12
CA HIS A 334 23.98 11.02 11.22
C HIS A 334 24.65 9.79 11.86
N ASN A 335 23.85 8.76 12.10
CA ASN A 335 24.34 7.46 12.59
C ASN A 335 24.36 6.44 11.44
N ASP A 336 25.52 5.88 11.14
CA ASP A 336 25.63 4.74 10.22
C ASP A 336 25.30 3.46 11.00
N LEU A 337 24.15 2.85 10.69
CA LEU A 337 23.64 1.62 11.29
C LEU A 337 23.85 0.38 10.41
N GLY A 338 24.63 0.48 9.32
CA GLY A 338 24.83 -0.51 8.27
C GLY A 338 25.71 -1.71 8.60
#